data_f9809ddbd84a8bc37f9a5abd27395ee2
#
_entry.id   f9809ddbd84a8bc37f9a5abd27395ee2
#
_cell.length_a   1.000
_cell.length_b   1.000
_cell.length_c   1.000
_cell.angle_alpha   90.00
_cell.angle_beta   90.00
_cell.angle_gamma   90.00
#
_symmetry.space_group_name_H-M   'P 1'
#
loop_
_entity.id
_entity.type
_entity.pdbx_description
1 polymer ?
#
loop_
_entity_poly.entity_id
_entity_poly.type
_entity_poly.pdbx_seq_one_letter_code
_entity_poly.pdbx_strand_id
1 'polypeptide(L)'
;MRLLIDINVLLDVALQRPGAAASARLLALCGRRHEGWLAWHSVATLAYLIERQQSAISGRDFIRSMLVWADVAKTGRPDALAALDLPMHDFEDALQVAAAMACGAQFIITRNERDFKASPVPALNPEAFLRRYPEPSPPADS
;
A
#
# COMPACT_ATOMS: atom_id res chain seq x y z
N MET A 1 -0.27 -8.04 11.09
CA MET A 1 0.28 -8.48 9.78
C MET A 1 1.01 -7.33 9.11
N ARG A 2 1.99 -7.65 8.29
CA ARG A 2 2.66 -6.66 7.42
C ARG A 2 1.96 -6.59 6.08
N LEU A 3 1.59 -5.39 5.69
CA LEU A 3 0.86 -5.09 4.47
C LEU A 3 1.65 -4.12 3.61
N LEU A 4 1.93 -4.48 2.37
CA LEU A 4 2.44 -3.51 1.41
C LEU A 4 1.26 -2.79 0.78
N ILE A 5 1.25 -1.49 0.87
CA ILE A 5 0.14 -0.65 0.38
C ILE A 5 0.49 -0.10 -1.00
N ASP A 6 -0.31 -0.46 -2.00
CA ASP A 6 -0.18 0.08 -3.35
C ASP A 6 -0.57 1.56 -3.37
N ILE A 7 0.10 2.32 -4.23
CA ILE A 7 -0.07 3.76 -4.37
C ILE A 7 -1.52 4.18 -4.62
N ASN A 8 -2.29 3.40 -5.37
CA ASN A 8 -3.68 3.75 -5.67
C ASN A 8 -4.58 3.76 -4.44
N VAL A 9 -4.31 2.90 -3.46
CA VAL A 9 -5.03 2.90 -2.18
C VAL A 9 -4.74 4.20 -1.41
N LEU A 10 -3.50 4.65 -1.44
CA LEU A 10 -3.08 5.91 -0.80
C LEU A 10 -3.66 7.13 -1.51
N LEU A 11 -3.66 7.11 -2.85
CA LEU A 11 -4.23 8.18 -3.66
C LEU A 11 -5.74 8.31 -3.48
N ASP A 12 -6.45 7.20 -3.27
CA ASP A 12 -7.88 7.24 -2.96
C ASP A 12 -8.16 8.16 -1.77
N VAL A 13 -7.34 8.03 -0.73
CA VAL A 13 -7.49 8.84 0.49
C VAL A 13 -6.97 10.25 0.28
N ALA A 14 -5.79 10.41 -0.29
CA ALA A 14 -5.16 11.71 -0.51
C ALA A 14 -6.00 12.64 -1.40
N LEU A 15 -6.63 12.07 -2.43
CA LEU A 15 -7.40 12.81 -3.44
C LEU A 15 -8.92 12.68 -3.21
N GLN A 16 -9.34 12.05 -2.15
CA GLN A 16 -10.75 11.85 -1.80
C GLN A 16 -11.57 11.26 -2.97
N ARG A 17 -11.02 10.21 -3.60
CA ARG A 17 -11.67 9.55 -4.73
C ARG A 17 -12.93 8.80 -4.29
N PRO A 18 -13.90 8.56 -5.20
CA PRO A 18 -15.02 7.67 -4.93
C PRO A 18 -14.54 6.29 -4.47
N GLY A 19 -15.18 5.72 -3.44
CA GLY A 19 -14.78 4.43 -2.88
C GLY A 19 -13.61 4.48 -1.89
N ALA A 20 -13.16 5.68 -1.51
CA ALA A 20 -12.06 5.86 -0.55
C ALA A 20 -12.36 5.37 0.87
N ALA A 21 -13.62 5.13 1.21
CA ALA A 21 -14.02 4.77 2.57
C ALA A 21 -13.33 3.50 3.08
N ALA A 22 -13.27 2.44 2.26
CA ALA A 22 -12.60 1.20 2.64
C ALA A 22 -11.09 1.38 2.74
N SER A 23 -10.49 2.12 1.79
CA SER A 23 -9.07 2.48 1.84
C SER A 23 -8.74 3.25 3.12
N ALA A 24 -9.52 4.26 3.48
CA ALA A 24 -9.32 5.04 4.69
C ALA A 24 -9.44 4.18 5.97
N ARG A 25 -10.42 3.27 6.02
CA ARG A 25 -10.59 2.35 7.15
C ARG A 25 -9.40 1.41 7.31
N LEU A 26 -8.90 0.86 6.20
CA LEU A 26 -7.74 -0.01 6.22
C LEU A 26 -6.49 0.75 6.69
N LEU A 27 -6.24 1.94 6.14
CA LEU A 27 -5.10 2.75 6.54
C LEU A 27 -5.16 3.15 8.02
N ALA A 28 -6.36 3.38 8.56
CA ALA A 28 -6.53 3.67 9.99
C ALA A 28 -6.16 2.47 10.89
N LEU A 29 -6.18 1.25 10.36
CA LEU A 29 -5.74 0.05 11.09
C LEU A 29 -4.22 -0.14 11.04
N CYS A 30 -3.56 0.45 10.05
CA CYS A 30 -2.11 0.42 9.95
C CYS A 30 -1.47 1.28 11.06
N GLY A 31 -0.42 0.77 11.67
CA GLY A 31 0.19 1.40 12.83
C GLY A 31 -0.50 1.10 14.18
N ARG A 32 -1.67 0.47 14.13
CA ARG A 32 -2.43 0.07 15.33
C ARG A 32 -2.54 -1.45 15.46
N ARG A 33 -2.97 -2.12 14.40
CA ARG A 33 -3.20 -3.58 14.34
C ARG A 33 -2.34 -4.26 13.31
N HIS A 34 -2.02 -3.55 12.25
CA HIS A 34 -1.20 -4.02 11.14
C HIS A 34 -0.05 -3.07 10.92
N GLU A 35 1.04 -3.58 10.37
CA GLU A 35 2.16 -2.77 9.91
C GLU A 35 1.94 -2.39 8.45
N GLY A 36 1.86 -1.10 8.16
CA GLY A 36 1.82 -0.59 6.80
C GLY A 36 3.22 -0.37 6.26
N TRP A 37 3.45 -0.82 5.04
CA TRP A 37 4.73 -0.70 4.33
C TRP A 37 4.51 -0.12 2.96
N LEU A 38 5.46 0.69 2.51
CA LEU A 38 5.47 1.31 1.19
C LEU A 38 6.68 0.84 0.40
N ALA A 39 6.52 0.71 -0.92
CA ALA A 39 7.67 0.57 -1.80
C ALA A 39 8.41 1.90 -1.90
N TRP A 40 9.74 1.86 -1.95
CA TRP A 40 10.55 3.09 -2.01
C TRP A 40 10.17 3.97 -3.20
N HIS A 41 10.03 3.37 -4.39
CA HIS A 41 9.67 4.13 -5.59
C HIS A 41 8.28 4.76 -5.53
N SER A 42 7.35 4.19 -4.76
CA SER A 42 5.99 4.71 -4.60
C SER A 42 5.97 6.06 -3.89
N VAL A 43 6.93 6.34 -3.01
CA VAL A 43 7.01 7.61 -2.27
C VAL A 43 7.14 8.79 -3.24
N ALA A 44 8.06 8.69 -4.21
CA ALA A 44 8.26 9.74 -5.20
C ALA A 44 7.04 9.90 -6.13
N THR A 45 6.48 8.79 -6.60
CA THR A 45 5.32 8.81 -7.49
C THR A 45 4.10 9.40 -6.80
N LEU A 46 3.89 9.06 -5.55
CA LEU A 46 2.78 9.60 -4.75
C LEU A 46 2.89 11.11 -4.58
N ALA A 47 4.07 11.61 -4.21
CA ALA A 47 4.32 13.05 -4.10
C ALA A 47 4.02 13.76 -5.43
N TYR A 48 4.55 13.23 -6.52
CA TYR A 48 4.35 13.80 -7.86
C TYR A 48 2.87 13.89 -8.24
N LEU A 49 2.11 12.82 -8.02
CA LEU A 49 0.69 12.79 -8.40
C LEU A 49 -0.17 13.71 -7.53
N ILE A 50 0.12 13.81 -6.24
CA ILE A 50 -0.59 14.73 -5.36
C ILE A 50 -0.24 16.19 -5.71
N GLU A 51 1.03 16.48 -5.95
CA GLU A 51 1.48 17.83 -6.33
C GLU A 51 0.81 18.32 -7.61
N ARG A 52 0.62 17.44 -8.57
CA ARG A 52 -0.05 17.80 -9.83
C ARG A 52 -1.52 18.17 -9.66
N GLN A 53 -2.21 17.56 -8.72
CA GLN A 53 -3.66 17.75 -8.53
C GLN A 53 -3.97 18.76 -7.42
N GLN A 54 -3.05 19.01 -6.52
CA GLN A 54 -3.22 19.93 -5.40
C GLN A 54 -2.08 20.94 -5.33
N SER A 55 -1.02 20.62 -4.56
CA SER A 55 0.15 21.48 -4.40
C SER A 55 1.36 20.67 -3.90
N ALA A 56 2.55 21.25 -4.03
CA ALA A 56 3.78 20.67 -3.49
C ALA A 56 3.70 20.49 -1.95
N ILE A 57 3.12 21.46 -1.27
CA ILE A 57 2.93 21.42 0.19
C ILE A 57 2.01 20.26 0.57
N SER A 58 0.89 20.09 -0.14
CA SER A 58 -0.05 19.00 0.10
C SER A 58 0.59 17.62 -0.10
N GLY A 59 1.43 17.45 -1.11
CA GLY A 59 2.15 16.21 -1.35
C GLY A 59 3.09 15.85 -0.19
N ARG A 60 3.89 16.80 0.26
CA ARG A 60 4.80 16.59 1.39
C ARG A 60 4.08 16.34 2.70
N ASP A 61 3.01 17.08 2.96
CA ASP A 61 2.22 16.92 4.18
C ASP A 61 1.56 15.55 4.24
N PHE A 62 1.04 15.07 3.11
CA PHE A 62 0.47 13.73 3.05
C PHE A 62 1.53 12.65 3.32
N ILE A 63 2.70 12.75 2.69
CA ILE A 63 3.79 11.80 2.92
C ILE A 63 4.25 11.83 4.38
N ARG A 64 4.38 13.01 4.96
CA ARG A 64 4.74 13.14 6.37
C ARG A 64 3.73 12.46 7.28
N SER A 65 2.43 12.61 7.00
CA SER A 65 1.37 11.96 7.77
C SER A 65 1.42 10.43 7.63
N MET A 66 1.73 9.91 6.44
CA MET A 66 1.88 8.48 6.23
C MET A 66 3.08 7.90 6.99
N LEU A 67 4.20 8.58 6.99
CA LEU A 67 5.42 8.08 7.65
C LEU A 67 5.32 8.06 9.18
N VAL A 68 4.25 8.56 9.74
CA VAL A 68 3.93 8.37 11.17
C VAL A 68 3.57 6.91 11.46
N TRP A 69 2.90 6.24 10.54
CA TRP A 69 2.41 4.87 10.73
C TRP A 69 3.00 3.85 9.75
N ALA A 70 3.52 4.29 8.60
CA ALA A 70 4.07 3.39 7.58
C ALA A 70 5.59 3.39 7.61
N ASP A 71 6.16 2.23 7.34
CA ASP A 71 7.57 2.10 7.05
C ASP A 71 7.79 1.97 5.53
N VAL A 72 9.03 2.10 5.10
CA VAL A 72 9.41 1.97 3.69
C VAL A 72 10.30 0.75 3.52
N ALA A 73 9.96 -0.11 2.57
CA ALA A 73 10.73 -1.32 2.31
C ALA A 73 12.16 -0.97 1.88
N LYS A 74 13.15 -1.60 2.51
CA LYS A 74 14.55 -1.43 2.18
C LYS A 74 14.86 -2.29 0.98
N THR A 75 14.90 -1.68 -0.21
CA THR A 75 15.19 -2.34 -1.48
C THR A 75 16.40 -1.70 -2.16
N GLY A 76 17.04 -2.47 -3.00
CA GLY A 76 18.21 -2.04 -3.74
C GLY A 76 18.38 -2.84 -5.03
N ARG A 77 19.61 -2.87 -5.53
CA ARG A 77 19.95 -3.54 -6.79
C ARG A 77 19.46 -4.99 -6.87
N PRO A 78 19.66 -5.87 -5.86
CA PRO A 78 19.19 -7.25 -5.93
C PRO A 78 17.69 -7.38 -6.12
N ASP A 79 16.92 -6.50 -5.49
CA ASP A 79 15.45 -6.49 -5.58
C ASP A 79 14.98 -6.06 -6.97
N ALA A 80 15.64 -5.08 -7.57
CA ALA A 80 15.34 -4.66 -8.94
C ALA A 80 15.64 -5.78 -9.95
N LEU A 81 16.75 -6.49 -9.79
CA LEU A 81 17.08 -7.64 -10.63
C LEU A 81 16.07 -8.77 -10.47
N ALA A 82 15.64 -9.07 -9.24
CA ALA A 82 14.60 -10.06 -8.98
C ALA A 82 13.26 -9.67 -9.61
N ALA A 83 12.90 -8.39 -9.57
CA ALA A 83 11.69 -7.89 -10.18
C ALA A 83 11.65 -8.11 -11.70
N LEU A 84 12.79 -7.96 -12.37
CA LEU A 84 12.90 -8.20 -13.82
C LEU A 84 12.58 -9.65 -14.20
N ASP A 85 12.81 -10.60 -13.30
CA ASP A 85 12.59 -12.03 -13.54
C ASP A 85 11.19 -12.50 -13.12
N LEU A 86 10.39 -11.65 -12.50
CA LEU A 86 9.01 -11.99 -12.15
C LEU A 86 8.13 -12.08 -13.41
N PRO A 87 7.26 -13.09 -13.50
CA PRO A 87 6.40 -13.28 -14.67
C PRO A 87 5.21 -12.32 -14.64
N MET A 88 5.49 -11.04 -14.51
CA MET A 88 4.48 -9.98 -14.42
C MET A 88 4.61 -9.04 -15.63
N HIS A 89 3.48 -8.62 -16.15
CA HIS A 89 3.43 -7.79 -17.35
C HIS A 89 3.95 -6.37 -17.10
N ASP A 90 3.58 -5.78 -15.98
CA ASP A 90 3.96 -4.42 -15.61
C ASP A 90 5.16 -4.43 -14.66
N PHE A 91 6.23 -3.72 -15.02
CA PHE A 91 7.46 -3.70 -14.22
C PHE A 91 7.30 -2.93 -12.92
N GLU A 92 6.47 -1.88 -12.89
CA GLU A 92 6.19 -1.15 -11.64
C GLU A 92 5.50 -2.07 -10.64
N ASP A 93 4.54 -2.88 -11.08
CA ASP A 93 3.90 -3.88 -10.24
C ASP A 93 4.89 -4.95 -9.77
N ALA A 94 5.82 -5.36 -10.62
CA ALA A 94 6.89 -6.28 -10.23
C ALA A 94 7.80 -5.68 -9.14
N LEU A 95 8.08 -4.38 -9.19
CA LEU A 95 8.81 -3.68 -8.12
C LEU A 95 8.01 -3.62 -6.82
N GLN A 96 6.69 -3.50 -6.89
CA GLN A 96 5.82 -3.60 -5.71
C GLN A 96 5.95 -4.97 -5.06
N VAL A 97 5.94 -6.04 -5.86
CA VAL A 97 6.13 -7.40 -5.36
C VAL A 97 7.50 -7.58 -4.72
N ALA A 98 8.55 -7.08 -5.36
CA ALA A 98 9.89 -7.14 -4.80
C ALA A 98 9.98 -6.41 -3.44
N ALA A 99 9.34 -5.26 -3.32
CA ALA A 99 9.26 -4.52 -2.06
C ALA A 99 8.49 -5.32 -0.99
N ALA A 100 7.37 -5.95 -1.37
CA ALA A 100 6.60 -6.80 -0.47
C ALA A 100 7.41 -7.98 0.06
N MET A 101 8.17 -8.62 -0.82
CA MET A 101 9.07 -9.71 -0.43
C MET A 101 10.18 -9.22 0.49
N ALA A 102 10.78 -8.08 0.20
CA ALA A 102 11.87 -7.52 1.00
C ALA A 102 11.46 -7.16 2.41
N CYS A 103 10.25 -6.66 2.63
CA CYS A 103 9.75 -6.32 3.96
C CYS A 103 9.00 -7.48 4.65
N GLY A 104 8.85 -8.62 3.98
CA GLY A 104 8.11 -9.76 4.54
C GLY A 104 6.61 -9.51 4.64
N ALA A 105 6.04 -8.74 3.72
CA ALA A 105 4.61 -8.49 3.70
C ALA A 105 3.82 -9.77 3.41
N GLN A 106 2.72 -9.94 4.14
CA GLN A 106 1.83 -11.08 3.96
C GLN A 106 0.81 -10.85 2.84
N PHE A 107 0.48 -9.59 2.60
CA PHE A 107 -0.41 -9.17 1.52
C PHE A 107 0.07 -7.89 0.88
N ILE A 108 -0.25 -7.75 -0.40
CA ILE A 108 -0.24 -6.48 -1.12
C ILE A 108 -1.68 -5.96 -1.13
N ILE A 109 -1.89 -4.77 -0.63
CA ILE A 109 -3.20 -4.12 -0.66
C ILE A 109 -3.27 -3.23 -1.91
N THR A 110 -4.16 -3.57 -2.82
CA THR A 110 -4.25 -2.92 -4.13
C THR A 110 -5.70 -2.83 -4.60
N ARG A 111 -5.98 -1.89 -5.49
CA ARG A 111 -7.29 -1.79 -6.17
C ARG A 111 -7.37 -2.73 -7.38
N ASN A 112 -6.23 -3.25 -7.86
CA ASN A 112 -6.12 -4.04 -9.08
C ASN A 112 -5.53 -5.43 -8.78
N GLU A 113 -6.29 -6.28 -8.08
CA GLU A 113 -5.86 -7.64 -7.72
C GLU A 113 -5.40 -8.46 -8.95
N ARG A 114 -6.02 -8.21 -10.10
CA ARG A 114 -5.71 -8.93 -11.34
C ARG A 114 -4.26 -8.80 -11.77
N ASP A 115 -3.69 -7.61 -11.57
CA ASP A 115 -2.33 -7.32 -11.98
C ASP A 115 -1.29 -8.09 -11.15
N PHE A 116 -1.71 -8.64 -10.02
CA PHE A 116 -0.86 -9.37 -9.09
C PHE A 116 -1.12 -10.87 -9.05
N LYS A 117 -1.83 -11.45 -10.02
CA LYS A 117 -2.13 -12.90 -10.04
C LYS A 117 -0.88 -13.78 -10.06
N ALA A 118 0.18 -13.33 -10.74
CA ALA A 118 1.45 -14.04 -10.82
C ALA A 118 2.39 -13.73 -9.65
N SER A 119 1.98 -12.87 -8.72
CA SER A 119 2.79 -12.50 -7.56
C SER A 119 2.89 -13.64 -6.54
N PRO A 120 4.11 -13.93 -6.02
CA PRO A 120 4.27 -14.84 -4.91
C PRO A 120 3.68 -14.31 -3.59
N VAL A 121 3.45 -13.00 -3.49
CA VAL A 121 2.75 -12.39 -2.37
C VAL A 121 1.29 -12.14 -2.78
N PRO A 122 0.31 -12.69 -2.06
CA PRO A 122 -1.09 -12.53 -2.45
C PRO A 122 -1.56 -11.07 -2.33
N ALA A 123 -2.45 -10.67 -3.22
CA ALA A 123 -3.01 -9.33 -3.26
C ALA A 123 -4.50 -9.35 -2.89
N LEU A 124 -4.92 -8.36 -2.12
CA LEU A 124 -6.33 -8.13 -1.76
C LEU A 124 -6.67 -6.65 -1.93
N ASN A 125 -7.88 -6.36 -2.35
CA ASN A 125 -8.39 -5.00 -2.28
C ASN A 125 -8.79 -4.64 -0.84
N PRO A 126 -8.93 -3.35 -0.50
CA PRO A 126 -9.24 -2.94 0.86
C PRO A 126 -10.53 -3.56 1.41
N GLU A 127 -11.58 -3.64 0.61
CA GLU A 127 -12.87 -4.23 1.03
C GLU A 127 -12.73 -5.72 1.34
N ALA A 128 -12.03 -6.47 0.48
CA ALA A 128 -11.79 -7.89 0.67
C ALA A 128 -10.95 -8.16 1.91
N PHE A 129 -9.92 -7.35 2.14
CA PHE A 129 -9.09 -7.47 3.34
C PHE A 129 -9.91 -7.23 4.61
N LEU A 130 -10.71 -6.17 4.65
CA LEU A 130 -11.53 -5.83 5.81
C LEU A 130 -12.61 -6.89 6.11
N ARG A 131 -13.16 -7.54 5.06
CA ARG A 131 -14.09 -8.66 5.26
C ARG A 131 -13.40 -9.89 5.82
N ARG A 132 -12.20 -10.19 5.35
CA ARG A 132 -11.44 -11.36 5.77
C ARG A 132 -10.86 -11.21 7.18
N TYR A 133 -10.50 -9.99 7.55
CA TYR A 133 -9.89 -9.66 8.84
C TYR A 133 -10.67 -8.51 9.50
N PRO A 134 -11.90 -8.79 9.95
CA PRO A 134 -12.74 -7.75 10.55
C PRO A 134 -12.15 -7.26 11.88
N GLU A 135 -12.43 -6.01 12.19
CA GLU A 135 -12.12 -5.50 13.52
C GLU A 135 -12.94 -6.28 14.57
N PRO A 136 -12.34 -6.62 15.73
CA PRO A 136 -13.13 -7.17 16.82
C PRO A 136 -14.23 -6.17 17.18
N SER A 137 -15.42 -6.69 17.47
CA SER A 137 -16.49 -5.88 18.00
C SER A 137 -16.01 -5.15 19.26
N PRO A 138 -16.37 -3.88 19.47
CA PRO A 138 -16.09 -3.22 20.74
C PRO A 138 -16.66 -4.07 21.87
N PRO A 139 -15.98 -4.11 23.04
CA PRO A 139 -16.52 -4.82 24.19
C PRO A 139 -17.94 -4.31 24.43
N ALA A 140 -18.87 -5.24 24.63
CA ALA A 140 -20.20 -4.87 25.04
C ALA A 140 -20.07 -4.05 26.34
N ASP A 141 -20.57 -2.83 26.31
CA ASP A 141 -20.65 -2.02 27.52
C ASP A 141 -21.45 -2.84 28.55
N SER A 142 -20.75 -3.25 29.58
CA SER A 142 -21.34 -3.97 30.70
C SER A 142 -22.03 -2.99 31.64
#